data_b5e089529e23ff2094663a74f72568ad
#
_entry.id   b5e089529e23ff2094663a74f72568ad
#
_cell.length_a   1.000
_cell.length_b   1.000
_cell.length_c   1.000
_cell.angle_alpha   90.00
_cell.angle_beta   90.00
_cell.angle_gamma   90.00
#
_symmetry.space_group_name_H-M   'P 1'
#
loop_
_entity.id
_entity.type
_entity.pdbx_description
1 polymer ?
#
loop_
_entity_poly.entity_id
_entity_poly.type
_entity_poly.pdbx_seq_one_letter_code
_entity_poly.pdbx_strand_id
1 'polypeptide(L)'
;MRTNLTPEQLQRLVAFAEDDRQKPPIEDILALNALHEAVQRNAIKHLDGSMKRNQRLNETLAKYKEREQARIDTGEFPGTGLTSVEVAEALLYQFQKNSAQKLSVGKIVLVLYRMYATWLYGSRERLFGEYPTANSYGAQFNDVYAHFKDKDLYERVPYEKWRALCDRNYSVAGFIERYAVKYGPIPYAEIQKPILESRPYKNASRENNNGKWGKVIEDADIYAWKKASKSKENNKAQ
;
A
#
# COMPACT_ATOMS: atom_id res chain seq x y z
N MET A 1 0.93 48.17 -11.03
CA MET A 1 -0.32 48.94 -11.14
C MET A 1 -1.48 48.07 -10.75
N ARG A 2 -2.24 48.42 -9.72
CA ARG A 2 -3.51 47.72 -9.39
C ARG A 2 -4.58 48.34 -10.29
N THR A 3 -5.00 47.65 -11.32
CA THR A 3 -6.12 48.04 -12.18
C THR A 3 -7.40 47.55 -11.52
N ASN A 4 -7.88 48.29 -10.51
CA ASN A 4 -9.19 48.02 -9.93
C ASN A 4 -10.15 49.05 -10.54
N LEU A 5 -11.22 48.61 -11.17
CA LEU A 5 -12.33 49.46 -11.52
C LEU A 5 -12.93 50.05 -10.24
N THR A 6 -13.28 51.33 -10.27
CA THR A 6 -14.03 51.94 -9.15
C THR A 6 -15.46 51.41 -9.15
N PRO A 7 -16.16 51.38 -8.01
CA PRO A 7 -17.57 50.97 -7.96
C PRO A 7 -18.48 51.73 -8.92
N GLU A 8 -18.19 53.02 -9.13
CA GLU A 8 -18.93 53.87 -10.07
C GLU A 8 -18.67 53.50 -11.53
N GLN A 9 -17.42 53.13 -11.89
CA GLN A 9 -17.09 52.63 -13.23
C GLN A 9 -17.78 51.27 -13.48
N LEU A 10 -17.83 50.41 -12.48
CA LEU A 10 -18.52 49.12 -12.57
C LEU A 10 -20.03 49.31 -12.79
N GLN A 11 -20.67 50.25 -12.04
CA GLN A 11 -22.10 50.53 -12.21
C GLN A 11 -22.43 51.05 -13.61
N ARG A 12 -21.59 51.95 -14.16
CA ARG A 12 -21.78 52.46 -15.53
C ARG A 12 -21.66 51.38 -16.60
N LEU A 13 -20.70 50.48 -16.42
CA LEU A 13 -20.50 49.33 -17.34
C LEU A 13 -21.66 48.33 -17.26
N VAL A 14 -22.19 48.07 -16.07
CA VAL A 14 -23.39 47.20 -15.89
C VAL A 14 -24.62 47.84 -16.52
N ALA A 15 -24.86 49.16 -16.28
CA ALA A 15 -25.96 49.90 -16.88
C ALA A 15 -25.89 49.89 -18.41
N PHE A 16 -24.70 49.97 -19.00
CA PHE A 16 -24.49 49.82 -20.45
C PHE A 16 -24.79 48.41 -20.96
N ALA A 17 -24.47 47.38 -20.18
CA ALA A 17 -24.76 45.98 -20.57
C ALA A 17 -26.28 45.68 -20.55
N GLU A 18 -27.03 46.44 -19.74
CA GLU A 18 -28.50 46.32 -19.63
C GLU A 18 -29.26 47.19 -20.63
N ASP A 19 -28.71 48.34 -21.02
CA ASP A 19 -29.28 49.25 -22.01
C ASP A 19 -28.23 49.82 -22.97
N ASP A 20 -28.18 49.28 -24.19
CA ASP A 20 -27.24 49.60 -25.26
C ASP A 20 -27.35 51.04 -25.84
N ARG A 21 -28.36 51.86 -25.37
CA ARG A 21 -28.52 53.26 -25.76
C ARG A 21 -27.56 54.21 -25.01
N GLN A 22 -26.99 53.78 -23.90
CA GLN A 22 -26.04 54.59 -23.11
C GLN A 22 -24.63 54.12 -23.40
N LYS A 23 -23.90 54.77 -24.30
CA LYS A 23 -22.49 54.46 -24.54
C LYS A 23 -21.65 54.86 -23.33
N PRO A 24 -20.88 53.92 -22.73
CA PRO A 24 -20.00 54.26 -21.62
C PRO A 24 -18.85 55.16 -22.10
N PRO A 25 -18.29 56.01 -21.23
CA PRO A 25 -17.11 56.79 -21.54
C PRO A 25 -15.96 55.91 -22.04
N ILE A 26 -15.20 56.40 -23.02
CA ILE A 26 -14.07 55.66 -23.60
C ILE A 26 -13.07 55.24 -22.52
N GLU A 27 -12.92 56.04 -21.47
CA GLU A 27 -12.06 55.75 -20.32
C GLU A 27 -12.47 54.48 -19.56
N ASP A 28 -13.76 54.22 -19.43
CA ASP A 28 -14.28 53.05 -18.75
C ASP A 28 -14.07 51.77 -19.62
N ILE A 29 -14.17 51.89 -20.94
CA ILE A 29 -13.85 50.82 -21.89
C ILE A 29 -12.36 50.47 -21.84
N LEU A 30 -11.50 51.47 -21.81
CA LEU A 30 -10.05 51.27 -21.71
C LEU A 30 -9.67 50.63 -20.39
N ALA A 31 -10.30 51.03 -19.26
CA ALA A 31 -10.07 50.45 -17.95
C ALA A 31 -10.51 48.95 -17.91
N LEU A 32 -11.65 48.61 -18.53
CA LEU A 32 -12.13 47.24 -18.64
C LEU A 32 -11.16 46.36 -19.47
N ASN A 33 -10.67 46.85 -20.60
CA ASN A 33 -9.70 46.14 -21.44
C ASN A 33 -8.38 45.89 -20.69
N ALA A 34 -7.87 46.93 -19.96
CA ALA A 34 -6.68 46.76 -19.13
C ALA A 34 -6.85 45.71 -18.02
N LEU A 35 -8.03 45.67 -17.39
CA LEU A 35 -8.37 44.63 -16.42
C LEU A 35 -8.42 43.25 -17.06
N HIS A 36 -9.07 43.12 -18.20
CA HIS A 36 -9.16 41.83 -18.94
C HIS A 36 -7.77 41.30 -19.30
N GLU A 37 -6.88 42.13 -19.85
CA GLU A 37 -5.49 41.76 -20.12
C GLU A 37 -4.70 41.38 -18.88
N ALA A 38 -4.93 42.06 -17.75
CA ALA A 38 -4.27 41.73 -16.48
C ALA A 38 -4.73 40.37 -15.94
N VAL A 39 -6.03 40.07 -16.04
CA VAL A 39 -6.62 38.77 -15.67
C VAL A 39 -6.07 37.65 -16.56
N GLN A 40 -6.03 37.86 -17.88
CA GLN A 40 -5.46 36.86 -18.82
C GLN A 40 -3.99 36.61 -18.53
N ARG A 41 -3.17 37.64 -18.33
CA ARG A 41 -1.74 37.48 -17.97
C ARG A 41 -1.54 36.72 -16.68
N ASN A 42 -2.36 36.96 -15.66
CA ASN A 42 -2.30 36.21 -14.41
C ASN A 42 -2.75 34.74 -14.59
N ALA A 43 -3.80 34.48 -15.36
CA ALA A 43 -4.25 33.11 -15.66
C ALA A 43 -3.15 32.30 -16.37
N ILE A 44 -2.49 32.92 -17.37
CA ILE A 44 -1.37 32.26 -18.08
C ILE A 44 -0.21 31.94 -17.14
N LYS A 45 0.17 32.87 -16.25
CA LYS A 45 1.23 32.63 -15.26
C LYS A 45 0.89 31.52 -14.29
N HIS A 46 -0.38 31.41 -13.87
CA HIS A 46 -0.84 30.32 -12.99
C HIS A 46 -0.84 28.97 -13.70
N LEU A 47 -1.24 28.91 -14.97
CA LEU A 47 -1.17 27.71 -15.80
C LEU A 47 0.26 27.23 -16.01
N ASP A 48 1.19 28.14 -16.36
CA ASP A 48 2.61 27.84 -16.52
C ASP A 48 3.24 27.29 -15.23
N GLY A 49 2.94 27.90 -14.10
CA GLY A 49 3.40 27.44 -12.79
C GLY A 49 2.83 26.07 -12.41
N SER A 50 1.60 25.77 -12.82
CA SER A 50 0.97 24.46 -12.60
C SER A 50 1.58 23.38 -13.50
N MET A 51 1.80 23.69 -14.78
CA MET A 51 2.46 22.77 -15.74
C MET A 51 3.88 22.44 -15.30
N LYS A 52 4.69 23.40 -14.88
CA LYS A 52 6.05 23.18 -14.37
C LYS A 52 6.06 22.30 -13.11
N ARG A 53 5.08 22.49 -12.20
CA ARG A 53 4.94 21.61 -11.02
C ARG A 53 4.58 20.18 -11.39
N ASN A 54 3.64 20.01 -12.32
CA ASN A 54 3.24 18.69 -12.81
C ASN A 54 4.39 17.98 -13.52
N GLN A 55 5.18 18.69 -14.33
CA GLN A 55 6.36 18.13 -14.97
C GLN A 55 7.39 17.65 -13.93
N ARG A 56 7.74 18.45 -12.94
CA ARG A 56 8.65 18.06 -11.85
C ARG A 56 8.14 16.88 -11.05
N LEU A 57 6.84 16.82 -10.80
CA LEU A 57 6.22 15.69 -10.11
C LEU A 57 6.35 14.40 -10.94
N ASN A 58 6.09 14.48 -12.24
CA ASN A 58 6.21 13.33 -13.14
C ASN A 58 7.66 12.83 -13.26
N GLU A 59 8.64 13.74 -13.33
CA GLU A 59 10.07 13.38 -13.31
C GLU A 59 10.48 12.72 -11.99
N THR A 60 9.97 13.21 -10.87
CA THR A 60 10.21 12.63 -9.54
C THR A 60 9.60 11.23 -9.44
N LEU A 61 8.37 11.06 -9.93
CA LEU A 61 7.68 9.76 -9.97
C LEU A 61 8.40 8.76 -10.90
N ALA A 62 8.93 9.21 -12.04
CA ALA A 62 9.70 8.36 -12.94
C ALA A 62 10.98 7.84 -12.24
N LYS A 63 11.75 8.72 -11.63
CA LYS A 63 12.95 8.35 -10.85
C LYS A 63 12.63 7.42 -9.68
N TYR A 64 11.51 7.64 -9.00
CA TYR A 64 11.05 6.75 -7.94
C TYR A 64 10.75 5.35 -8.49
N LYS A 65 10.00 5.26 -9.59
CA LYS A 65 9.67 3.99 -10.26
C LYS A 65 10.92 3.21 -10.73
N GLU A 66 11.90 3.91 -11.28
CA GLU A 66 13.17 3.30 -11.69
C GLU A 66 13.94 2.72 -10.48
N ARG A 67 14.04 3.47 -9.38
CA ARG A 67 14.70 2.99 -8.15
C ARG A 67 13.96 1.79 -7.54
N GLU A 68 12.64 1.83 -7.53
CA GLU A 68 11.81 0.73 -7.07
C GLU A 68 11.98 -0.51 -7.95
N GLN A 69 12.02 -0.34 -9.27
CA GLN A 69 12.24 -1.46 -10.17
C GLN A 69 13.64 -2.08 -9.96
N ALA A 70 14.68 -1.26 -9.82
CA ALA A 70 16.04 -1.74 -9.51
C ALA A 70 16.08 -2.54 -8.21
N ARG A 71 15.39 -2.09 -7.14
CA ARG A 71 15.26 -2.84 -5.88
C ARG A 71 14.57 -4.19 -6.06
N ILE A 72 13.49 -4.23 -6.85
CA ILE A 72 12.79 -5.48 -7.16
C ILE A 72 13.70 -6.44 -7.91
N ASP A 73 14.44 -5.93 -8.88
CA ASP A 73 15.34 -6.73 -9.72
C ASP A 73 16.52 -7.29 -8.91
N THR A 74 16.99 -6.56 -7.90
CA THR A 74 18.03 -7.03 -6.96
C THR A 74 17.47 -7.85 -5.79
N GLY A 75 16.15 -7.91 -5.62
CA GLY A 75 15.53 -8.59 -4.48
C GLY A 75 15.68 -7.86 -3.15
N GLU A 76 16.07 -6.58 -3.18
CA GLU A 76 16.22 -5.74 -1.99
C GLU A 76 14.90 -5.05 -1.62
N PHE A 77 14.24 -5.57 -0.60
CA PHE A 77 13.03 -4.98 -0.04
C PHE A 77 13.32 -4.43 1.36
N PRO A 78 12.99 -3.15 1.65
CA PRO A 78 13.09 -2.62 3.01
C PRO A 78 12.09 -3.34 3.93
N GLY A 79 12.32 -3.34 5.22
CA GLY A 79 11.41 -3.89 6.22
C GLY A 79 10.65 -2.80 6.96
N THR A 80 9.49 -3.16 7.54
CA THR A 80 8.67 -2.25 8.38
C THR A 80 9.30 -1.94 9.74
N GLY A 81 10.41 -2.60 10.09
CA GLY A 81 11.03 -2.52 11.42
C GLY A 81 10.33 -3.36 12.50
N LEU A 82 9.32 -4.15 12.13
CA LEU A 82 8.66 -5.10 13.02
C LEU A 82 9.37 -6.45 13.00
N THR A 83 9.23 -7.22 14.09
CA THR A 83 9.65 -8.62 14.13
C THR A 83 8.50 -9.54 13.70
N SER A 84 8.84 -10.73 13.21
CA SER A 84 7.84 -11.76 12.85
C SER A 84 7.01 -12.19 14.06
N VAL A 85 7.63 -12.25 15.24
CA VAL A 85 6.97 -12.61 16.50
C VAL A 85 5.96 -11.55 16.93
N GLU A 86 6.29 -10.24 16.85
CA GLU A 86 5.34 -9.16 17.16
C GLU A 86 4.10 -9.24 16.27
N VAL A 87 4.29 -9.44 14.97
CA VAL A 87 3.18 -9.56 14.02
C VAL A 87 2.37 -10.84 14.26
N ALA A 88 3.03 -11.94 14.62
CA ALA A 88 2.36 -13.21 14.92
C ALA A 88 1.55 -13.16 16.23
N GLU A 89 2.06 -12.51 17.28
CA GLU A 89 1.31 -12.27 18.53
C GLU A 89 0.09 -11.38 18.29
N ALA A 90 0.24 -10.33 17.48
CA ALA A 90 -0.87 -9.47 17.10
C ALA A 90 -1.94 -10.23 16.27
N LEU A 91 -1.52 -11.12 15.37
CA LEU A 91 -2.43 -11.99 14.62
C LEU A 91 -3.15 -12.97 15.55
N LEU A 92 -2.44 -13.58 16.51
CA LEU A 92 -3.04 -14.47 17.51
C LEU A 92 -4.07 -13.71 18.36
N TYR A 93 -3.76 -12.49 18.81
CA TYR A 93 -4.70 -11.63 19.54
C TYR A 93 -5.99 -11.43 18.73
N GLN A 94 -5.89 -11.11 17.46
CA GLN A 94 -7.06 -10.90 16.60
C GLN A 94 -7.84 -12.20 16.33
N PHE A 95 -7.17 -13.34 16.20
CA PHE A 95 -7.83 -14.64 16.12
C PHE A 95 -8.62 -14.95 17.39
N GLN A 96 -8.04 -14.72 18.57
CA GLN A 96 -8.72 -14.92 19.84
C GLN A 96 -9.92 -14.00 20.01
N LYS A 97 -9.80 -12.72 19.61
CA LYS A 97 -10.88 -11.73 19.64
C LYS A 97 -12.05 -12.14 18.74
N ASN A 98 -11.77 -12.67 17.55
CA ASN A 98 -12.77 -13.02 16.55
C ASN A 98 -13.28 -14.46 16.69
N SER A 99 -13.03 -15.15 17.80
CA SER A 99 -13.45 -16.52 18.06
C SER A 99 -13.07 -17.47 16.91
N ALA A 100 -11.85 -17.36 16.42
CA ALA A 100 -11.35 -18.23 15.36
C ALA A 100 -11.47 -19.70 15.74
N GLN A 101 -11.76 -20.53 14.74
CA GLN A 101 -11.76 -21.99 14.91
C GLN A 101 -10.40 -22.47 15.42
N LYS A 102 -10.33 -23.75 15.81
CA LYS A 102 -9.15 -24.41 16.40
C LYS A 102 -7.83 -23.80 15.93
N LEU A 103 -7.16 -23.10 16.82
CA LEU A 103 -5.87 -22.47 16.57
C LEU A 103 -4.76 -23.52 16.64
N SER A 104 -3.77 -23.36 15.76
CA SER A 104 -2.53 -24.14 15.79
C SER A 104 -1.38 -23.26 15.37
N VAL A 105 -0.16 -23.55 15.81
CA VAL A 105 1.05 -22.84 15.39
C VAL A 105 1.18 -22.86 13.86
N GLY A 106 0.90 -24.02 13.24
CA GLY A 106 0.90 -24.15 11.79
C GLY A 106 -0.07 -23.19 11.11
N LYS A 107 -1.30 -23.00 11.64
CA LYS A 107 -2.27 -22.05 11.07
C LYS A 107 -1.75 -20.60 11.16
N ILE A 108 -1.20 -20.22 12.30
CA ILE A 108 -0.62 -18.87 12.48
C ILE A 108 0.48 -18.62 11.46
N VAL A 109 1.43 -19.56 11.34
CA VAL A 109 2.58 -19.45 10.43
C VAL A 109 2.15 -19.38 8.97
N LEU A 110 1.18 -20.20 8.52
CA LEU A 110 0.71 -20.17 7.14
C LEU A 110 -0.05 -18.88 6.81
N VAL A 111 -0.87 -18.37 7.74
CA VAL A 111 -1.55 -17.07 7.55
C VAL A 111 -0.51 -15.95 7.51
N LEU A 112 0.49 -16.01 8.39
CA LEU A 112 1.58 -15.05 8.40
C LEU A 112 2.35 -15.01 7.07
N TYR A 113 2.62 -16.18 6.47
CA TYR A 113 3.22 -16.24 5.13
C TYR A 113 2.34 -15.62 4.05
N ARG A 114 1.01 -15.86 4.10
CA ARG A 114 0.07 -15.21 3.18
C ARG A 114 0.06 -13.69 3.35
N MET A 115 0.14 -13.22 4.58
CA MET A 115 0.28 -11.80 4.91
C MET A 115 1.59 -11.24 4.36
N TYR A 116 2.70 -11.88 4.66
CA TYR A 116 4.04 -11.50 4.18
C TYR A 116 4.06 -11.35 2.65
N ALA A 117 3.62 -12.38 1.94
CA ALA A 117 3.60 -12.38 0.48
C ALA A 117 2.68 -11.28 -0.12
N THR A 118 1.55 -10.98 0.53
CA THR A 118 0.64 -9.95 0.05
C THR A 118 1.14 -8.54 0.37
N TRP A 119 1.72 -8.36 1.54
CA TRP A 119 2.34 -7.10 1.94
C TRP A 119 3.53 -6.77 1.03
N LEU A 120 4.45 -7.72 0.86
CA LEU A 120 5.61 -7.57 -0.02
C LEU A 120 5.22 -7.13 -1.45
N TYR A 121 4.17 -7.75 -2.01
CA TYR A 121 3.68 -7.38 -3.33
C TYR A 121 3.01 -6.00 -3.36
N GLY A 122 2.21 -5.67 -2.33
CA GLY A 122 1.39 -4.44 -2.31
C GLY A 122 2.19 -3.20 -1.92
N SER A 123 3.03 -3.28 -0.89
CA SER A 123 3.82 -2.17 -0.37
C SER A 123 5.25 -2.12 -0.90
N ARG A 124 5.73 -3.22 -1.49
CA ARG A 124 7.13 -3.42 -1.90
C ARG A 124 8.10 -3.31 -0.71
N GLU A 125 7.63 -3.75 0.44
CA GLU A 125 8.37 -3.81 1.68
C GLU A 125 8.15 -5.17 2.32
N ARG A 126 9.13 -5.66 3.09
CA ARG A 126 8.93 -6.82 3.95
C ARG A 126 8.01 -6.45 5.10
N LEU A 127 7.07 -7.32 5.40
CA LEU A 127 6.21 -7.15 6.58
C LEU A 127 7.01 -7.16 7.89
N PHE A 128 8.15 -7.88 7.89
CA PHE A 128 9.14 -7.94 8.99
C PHE A 128 10.47 -8.48 8.45
N GLY A 129 11.54 -8.45 9.28
CA GLY A 129 12.91 -8.77 8.85
C GLY A 129 13.20 -10.24 8.60
N GLU A 130 12.44 -11.18 9.20
CA GLU A 130 12.67 -12.61 9.05
C GLU A 130 12.20 -13.12 7.67
N TYR A 131 13.03 -13.99 7.06
CA TYR A 131 12.67 -14.64 5.79
C TYR A 131 11.89 -15.94 6.02
N PRO A 132 10.89 -16.23 5.18
CA PRO A 132 10.23 -17.53 5.21
C PRO A 132 11.16 -18.64 4.70
N THR A 133 11.06 -19.80 5.31
CA THR A 133 11.77 -21.03 4.88
C THR A 133 10.77 -22.10 4.46
N ALA A 134 11.17 -22.96 3.52
CA ALA A 134 10.35 -24.09 3.11
C ALA A 134 10.55 -25.28 4.06
N ASN A 135 9.46 -25.89 4.53
CA ASN A 135 9.45 -27.14 5.26
C ASN A 135 8.34 -28.09 4.78
N SER A 136 8.23 -29.29 5.34
CA SER A 136 7.24 -30.31 4.92
C SER A 136 5.77 -29.88 5.07
N TYR A 137 5.50 -28.88 5.89
CA TYR A 137 4.14 -28.39 6.19
C TYR A 137 3.80 -27.10 5.46
N GLY A 138 4.73 -26.53 4.71
CA GLY A 138 4.57 -25.26 4.00
C GLY A 138 5.69 -24.27 4.32
N ALA A 139 5.41 -22.98 4.10
CA ALA A 139 6.32 -21.92 4.49
C ALA A 139 6.31 -21.73 6.00
N GLN A 140 7.48 -21.52 6.60
CA GLN A 140 7.69 -21.34 8.04
C GLN A 140 8.56 -20.13 8.32
N PHE A 141 8.28 -19.47 9.44
CA PHE A 141 9.15 -18.49 10.08
C PHE A 141 9.70 -19.14 11.35
N ASN A 142 11.01 -19.31 11.40
CA ASN A 142 11.67 -20.10 12.45
C ASN A 142 11.52 -19.47 13.83
N ASP A 143 11.64 -18.13 13.93
CA ASP A 143 11.48 -17.41 15.19
C ASP A 143 10.05 -17.51 15.71
N VAL A 144 9.05 -17.41 14.84
CA VAL A 144 7.64 -17.57 15.19
C VAL A 144 7.36 -19.00 15.65
N TYR A 145 7.86 -19.99 14.92
CA TYR A 145 7.67 -21.38 15.30
C TYR A 145 8.31 -21.68 16.66
N ALA A 146 9.55 -21.28 16.87
CA ALA A 146 10.27 -21.42 18.15
C ALA A 146 9.55 -20.73 19.29
N HIS A 147 8.95 -19.55 19.05
CA HIS A 147 8.23 -18.79 20.05
C HIS A 147 6.92 -19.46 20.53
N PHE A 148 6.21 -20.12 19.61
CA PHE A 148 4.88 -20.66 19.90
C PHE A 148 4.81 -22.19 20.09
N LYS A 149 5.84 -22.95 19.73
CA LYS A 149 5.80 -24.43 19.71
C LYS A 149 5.38 -25.08 21.03
N ASP A 150 5.74 -24.46 22.17
CA ASP A 150 5.48 -24.96 23.52
C ASP A 150 4.48 -24.09 24.30
N LYS A 151 3.79 -23.14 23.62
CA LYS A 151 2.83 -22.25 24.25
C LYS A 151 1.39 -22.71 24.10
N ASP A 152 0.58 -22.46 25.10
CA ASP A 152 -0.86 -22.56 24.98
C ASP A 152 -1.40 -21.39 24.17
N LEU A 153 -1.88 -21.65 22.95
CA LEU A 153 -2.44 -20.65 22.04
C LEU A 153 -3.83 -20.14 22.49
N TYR A 154 -4.42 -20.74 23.52
CA TYR A 154 -5.65 -20.27 24.14
C TYR A 154 -5.42 -19.32 25.32
N GLU A 155 -4.19 -19.25 25.83
CA GLU A 155 -3.81 -18.19 26.74
C GLU A 155 -3.93 -16.83 26.05
N ARG A 156 -4.63 -15.89 26.70
CA ARG A 156 -4.94 -14.59 26.06
C ARG A 156 -3.69 -13.76 25.87
N VAL A 157 -3.46 -13.34 24.65
CA VAL A 157 -2.46 -12.31 24.34
C VAL A 157 -2.94 -10.97 24.96
N PRO A 158 -2.10 -10.28 25.76
CA PRO A 158 -2.45 -8.99 26.35
C PRO A 158 -2.77 -7.94 25.31
N TYR A 159 -3.81 -7.11 25.58
CA TYR A 159 -4.22 -6.02 24.70
C TYR A 159 -3.11 -5.00 24.43
N GLU A 160 -2.24 -4.80 25.43
CA GLU A 160 -1.11 -3.86 25.37
C GLU A 160 -0.16 -4.18 24.21
N LYS A 161 0.05 -5.46 23.90
CA LYS A 161 0.86 -5.88 22.73
C LYS A 161 0.22 -5.45 21.40
N TRP A 162 -1.09 -5.63 21.28
CA TRP A 162 -1.83 -5.14 20.12
C TRP A 162 -1.78 -3.62 20.01
N ARG A 163 -2.01 -2.92 21.11
CA ARG A 163 -1.96 -1.45 21.14
C ARG A 163 -0.59 -0.92 20.76
N ALA A 164 0.49 -1.48 21.32
CA ALA A 164 1.85 -1.08 20.98
C ALA A 164 2.17 -1.22 19.48
N LEU A 165 1.66 -2.27 18.83
CA LEU A 165 1.79 -2.44 17.40
C LEU A 165 0.96 -1.40 16.63
N CYS A 166 -0.27 -1.09 17.06
CA CYS A 166 -1.09 -0.04 16.46
C CYS A 166 -0.40 1.33 16.52
N ASP A 167 0.20 1.65 17.66
CA ASP A 167 0.90 2.93 17.87
C ASP A 167 2.17 3.04 17.00
N ARG A 168 2.86 1.92 16.76
CA ARG A 168 4.06 1.88 15.91
C ARG A 168 3.75 1.84 14.42
N ASN A 169 2.73 1.08 14.00
CA ASN A 169 2.39 0.91 12.59
C ASN A 169 0.91 0.59 12.37
N TYR A 170 0.10 1.63 12.34
CA TYR A 170 -1.35 1.53 12.15
C TYR A 170 -1.75 0.80 10.86
N SER A 171 -0.99 0.97 9.78
CA SER A 171 -1.28 0.31 8.49
C SER A 171 -1.12 -1.21 8.58
N VAL A 172 -0.07 -1.68 9.26
CA VAL A 172 0.14 -3.11 9.53
C VAL A 172 -0.93 -3.64 10.47
N ALA A 173 -1.31 -2.90 11.51
CA ALA A 173 -2.37 -3.32 12.43
C ALA A 173 -3.69 -3.57 11.69
N GLY A 174 -4.17 -2.61 10.88
CA GLY A 174 -5.37 -2.77 10.07
C GLY A 174 -5.27 -3.88 9.02
N PHE A 175 -4.06 -4.17 8.54
CA PHE A 175 -3.82 -5.29 7.64
C PHE A 175 -3.95 -6.64 8.37
N ILE A 176 -3.39 -6.78 9.58
CA ILE A 176 -3.51 -7.97 10.44
C ILE A 176 -4.98 -8.25 10.75
N GLU A 177 -5.74 -7.23 11.17
CA GLU A 177 -7.16 -7.37 11.50
C GLU A 177 -7.97 -7.95 10.32
N ARG A 178 -7.80 -7.40 9.12
CA ARG A 178 -8.45 -7.92 7.90
C ARG A 178 -8.09 -9.38 7.62
N TYR A 179 -6.83 -9.76 7.83
CA TYR A 179 -6.38 -11.13 7.61
C TYR A 179 -6.92 -12.08 8.67
N ALA A 180 -6.99 -11.67 9.92
CA ALA A 180 -7.57 -12.46 10.98
C ALA A 180 -9.06 -12.76 10.72
N VAL A 181 -9.83 -11.76 10.32
CA VAL A 181 -11.25 -11.96 9.93
C VAL A 181 -11.37 -12.90 8.74
N LYS A 182 -10.56 -12.70 7.70
CA LYS A 182 -10.59 -13.51 6.48
C LYS A 182 -10.22 -14.98 6.72
N TYR A 183 -9.13 -15.23 7.47
CA TYR A 183 -8.55 -16.56 7.61
C TYR A 183 -8.93 -17.27 8.91
N GLY A 184 -9.54 -16.57 9.87
CA GLY A 184 -10.04 -17.16 11.11
C GLY A 184 -10.94 -18.36 10.88
N PRO A 185 -11.98 -18.29 10.04
CA PRO A 185 -12.87 -19.41 9.77
C PRO A 185 -12.29 -20.48 8.81
N ILE A 186 -11.21 -20.18 8.08
CA ILE A 186 -10.69 -21.10 7.06
C ILE A 186 -9.91 -22.25 7.71
N PRO A 187 -10.17 -23.51 7.36
CA PRO A 187 -9.41 -24.66 7.84
C PRO A 187 -7.95 -24.64 7.42
N TYR A 188 -7.08 -25.19 8.26
CA TYR A 188 -5.63 -25.26 8.02
C TYR A 188 -5.27 -25.78 6.62
N ALA A 189 -5.88 -26.90 6.21
CA ALA A 189 -5.58 -27.55 4.93
C ALA A 189 -5.88 -26.66 3.71
N GLU A 190 -6.94 -25.86 3.79
CA GLU A 190 -7.31 -24.92 2.72
C GLU A 190 -6.34 -23.75 2.60
N ILE A 191 -5.71 -23.35 3.72
CA ILE A 191 -4.67 -22.32 3.72
C ILE A 191 -3.36 -22.89 3.19
N GLN A 192 -3.05 -24.14 3.56
CA GLN A 192 -1.81 -24.84 3.23
C GLN A 192 -1.70 -25.16 1.74
N LYS A 193 -2.74 -25.77 1.15
CA LYS A 193 -2.72 -26.26 -0.23
C LYS A 193 -2.20 -25.22 -1.25
N PRO A 194 -2.71 -23.97 -1.32
CA PRO A 194 -2.20 -23.00 -2.29
C PRO A 194 -0.75 -22.56 -2.03
N ILE A 195 -0.26 -22.73 -0.79
CA ILE A 195 1.15 -22.41 -0.46
C ILE A 195 2.05 -23.51 -1.03
N LEU A 196 1.72 -24.78 -0.78
CA LEU A 196 2.47 -25.93 -1.29
C LEU A 196 2.51 -25.96 -2.84
N GLU A 197 1.45 -25.52 -3.48
CA GLU A 197 1.34 -25.44 -4.95
C GLU A 197 2.04 -24.22 -5.54
N SER A 198 2.40 -23.23 -4.71
CA SER A 198 3.01 -21.99 -5.18
C SER A 198 4.43 -22.19 -5.70
N ARG A 199 4.78 -21.48 -6.78
CA ARG A 199 6.12 -21.52 -7.36
C ARG A 199 7.23 -21.16 -6.36
N PRO A 200 7.13 -20.09 -5.55
CA PRO A 200 8.15 -19.73 -4.56
C PRO A 200 8.45 -20.87 -3.58
N TYR A 201 7.40 -21.52 -3.07
CA TYR A 201 7.57 -22.65 -2.17
C TYR A 201 8.23 -23.85 -2.87
N LYS A 202 7.77 -24.21 -4.08
CA LYS A 202 8.35 -25.32 -4.85
C LYS A 202 9.83 -25.10 -5.15
N ASN A 203 10.23 -23.87 -5.52
CA ASN A 203 11.64 -23.55 -5.77
C ASN A 203 12.53 -23.76 -4.53
N ALA A 204 11.99 -23.55 -3.32
CA ALA A 204 12.70 -23.73 -2.07
C ALA A 204 12.46 -25.08 -1.41
N SER A 205 11.57 -25.92 -1.95
CA SER A 205 11.20 -27.20 -1.38
C SER A 205 12.34 -28.22 -1.40
N ARG A 206 12.18 -29.29 -0.64
CA ARG A 206 13.13 -30.39 -0.54
C ARG A 206 13.53 -30.97 -1.90
N GLU A 207 12.59 -31.08 -2.83
CA GLU A 207 12.80 -31.62 -4.18
C GLU A 207 13.82 -30.77 -4.97
N ASN A 208 13.77 -29.45 -4.80
CA ASN A 208 14.69 -28.51 -5.47
C ASN A 208 15.85 -28.04 -4.57
N ASN A 209 16.09 -28.69 -3.43
CA ASN A 209 17.14 -28.39 -2.48
C ASN A 209 17.92 -29.64 -2.03
N ASN A 210 18.31 -30.48 -2.97
CA ASN A 210 19.13 -31.70 -2.70
C ASN A 210 18.60 -32.56 -1.52
N GLY A 211 17.29 -32.67 -1.40
CA GLY A 211 16.65 -33.43 -0.34
C GLY A 211 16.60 -32.79 1.04
N LYS A 212 16.97 -31.51 1.18
CA LYS A 212 17.02 -30.80 2.46
C LYS A 212 15.83 -29.82 2.60
N TRP A 213 15.34 -29.69 3.82
CA TRP A 213 14.40 -28.65 4.22
C TRP A 213 15.13 -27.41 4.77
N GLY A 214 14.40 -26.31 4.94
CA GLY A 214 14.90 -25.06 5.56
C GLY A 214 15.54 -24.07 4.59
N LYS A 215 15.42 -24.31 3.27
CA LYS A 215 15.84 -23.29 2.29
C LYS A 215 14.96 -22.07 2.36
N VAL A 216 15.55 -20.90 2.29
CA VAL A 216 14.84 -19.59 2.22
C VAL A 216 13.97 -19.56 0.97
N ILE A 217 12.75 -19.06 1.14
CA ILE A 217 11.86 -18.70 0.03
C ILE A 217 12.16 -17.24 -0.31
N GLU A 218 12.77 -17.02 -1.46
CA GLU A 218 13.28 -15.71 -1.85
C GLU A 218 12.16 -14.69 -2.11
N ASP A 219 12.34 -13.48 -1.64
CA ASP A 219 11.39 -12.37 -1.81
C ASP A 219 11.10 -12.07 -3.28
N ALA A 220 12.10 -12.15 -4.14
CA ALA A 220 11.96 -11.96 -5.58
C ALA A 220 11.00 -12.99 -6.20
N ASP A 221 11.11 -14.27 -5.78
CA ASP A 221 10.21 -15.33 -6.22
C ASP A 221 8.78 -15.11 -5.73
N ILE A 222 8.61 -14.69 -4.47
CA ILE A 222 7.30 -14.37 -3.88
C ILE A 222 6.65 -13.21 -4.64
N TYR A 223 7.39 -12.14 -4.89
CA TYR A 223 6.91 -10.96 -5.60
C TYR A 223 6.49 -11.30 -7.03
N ALA A 224 7.34 -12.00 -7.78
CA ALA A 224 7.07 -12.40 -9.16
C ALA A 224 5.83 -13.31 -9.27
N TRP A 225 5.68 -14.25 -8.34
CA TRP A 225 4.51 -15.13 -8.28
C TRP A 225 3.21 -14.37 -8.02
N LYS A 226 3.22 -13.44 -7.05
CA LYS A 226 2.05 -12.60 -6.75
C LYS A 226 1.67 -11.71 -7.91
N LYS A 227 2.65 -11.12 -8.60
CA LYS A 227 2.43 -10.31 -9.81
C LYS A 227 1.74 -11.12 -10.91
N ALA A 228 2.22 -12.33 -11.19
CA ALA A 228 1.62 -13.21 -12.19
C ALA A 228 0.20 -13.68 -11.83
N SER A 229 -0.07 -13.94 -10.55
CA SER A 229 -1.38 -14.34 -10.06
C SER A 229 -2.43 -13.23 -10.24
N LYS A 230 -2.07 -12.00 -9.90
CA LYS A 230 -2.94 -10.82 -10.08
C LYS A 230 -3.26 -10.52 -11.56
N SER A 231 -2.28 -10.68 -12.45
CA SER A 231 -2.52 -10.51 -13.89
C SER A 231 -3.55 -11.51 -14.44
N LYS A 232 -3.53 -12.75 -13.94
CA LYS A 232 -4.51 -13.78 -14.32
C LYS A 232 -5.92 -13.52 -13.77
N GLU A 233 -6.03 -12.97 -12.57
CA GLU A 233 -7.32 -12.58 -11.97
C GLU A 233 -7.97 -11.44 -12.78
N ASN A 234 -7.20 -10.43 -13.15
CA ASN A 234 -7.70 -9.28 -13.93
C ASN A 234 -8.15 -9.68 -15.34
N ASN A 235 -7.44 -10.62 -15.99
CA ASN A 235 -7.83 -11.11 -17.34
C ASN A 235 -9.06 -12.03 -17.33
N LYS A 236 -9.48 -12.57 -16.19
CA LYS A 236 -10.72 -13.36 -16.06
C LYS A 236 -11.93 -12.51 -15.73
N ALA A 237 -11.75 -11.26 -15.30
CA ALA A 237 -12.79 -10.33 -14.93
C ALA A 237 -13.20 -9.39 -16.10
N GLN A 238 -12.53 -9.50 -17.23
CA GLN A 238 -12.88 -8.89 -18.53
C GLN A 238 -13.55 -9.93 -19.43
#